data_06698001de3549abb6e533210f5c9077
#
_entry.id   06698001de3549abb6e533210f5c9077
#
_cell.length_a   1.000
_cell.length_b   1.000
_cell.length_c   1.000
_cell.angle_alpha   90.00
_cell.angle_beta   90.00
_cell.angle_gamma   90.00
#
_symmetry.space_group_name_H-M   'P 1'
#
loop_
_entity.id
_entity.type
_entity.pdbx_description
1 polymer ?
#
loop_
_entity_poly.entity_id
_entity_poly.type
_entity_poly.pdbx_seq_one_letter_code
_entity_poly.pdbx_strand_id
1 'polypeptide(L)'
;MDEERLYNDQEDSVEDEEQGMFEHFRLNVDVGQTPMRVDKYMATHLEDTSRHRVQCAIKEGYVRVNDKIAKANLFIRPGDVIRFVMPYRRRGLEILPQDIPLNIVYEDNDFLVVNKPAGMVVHPGHGHFEGTLINALSFHLGISQGPEAADERMGILVHRIDKDTSGLLVVAKNDETQLDLARQFFEHSIERRYVAVVWGNIKEDEGTITGNIGRDPNDRLRFKVYADEDGRGKHAVTHYKVLERFGYVTVVECKLETGRTHQIRVHMSHIGHPLFNDERYGGSEIRKGTIYAKYRQFIQNCFELCPRQALHAKTLGFVHPGTGKWIQFDSQIPEDMTAMIDKWRNYVNFVGTEEDDE
;
A
#
# COMPACT_ATOMS: atom_id res chain seq x y z
N MET A 1 20.68 7.04 25.11
CA MET A 1 21.86 6.17 25.05
C MET A 1 21.32 4.80 24.67
N ASP A 2 21.34 4.34 23.49
CA ASP A 2 22.19 4.19 22.37
C ASP A 2 21.38 3.91 21.08
N GLU A 3 21.04 4.96 20.31
CA GLU A 3 20.44 4.82 18.97
C GLU A 3 21.46 5.04 17.83
N GLU A 4 22.76 5.11 18.16
CA GLU A 4 23.83 5.50 17.23
C GLU A 4 24.66 4.34 16.67
N ARG A 5 24.18 3.09 16.68
CA ARG A 5 25.03 1.94 16.26
C ARG A 5 24.56 1.16 15.03
N LEU A 6 23.60 1.66 14.26
CA LEU A 6 23.09 0.91 13.08
C LEU A 6 23.45 1.51 11.70
N TYR A 7 24.21 2.62 11.66
CA TYR A 7 24.55 3.28 10.39
C TYR A 7 26.04 3.65 10.33
N ASN A 8 26.93 2.68 10.46
CA ASN A 8 28.32 2.92 10.09
C ASN A 8 28.97 1.64 9.60
N ASP A 9 28.70 1.26 8.33
CA ASP A 9 29.55 0.38 7.55
C ASP A 9 29.53 0.83 6.08
N GLN A 10 30.11 1.99 5.83
CA GLN A 10 30.74 2.30 4.57
C GLN A 10 32.12 1.64 4.60
N GLU A 11 32.21 0.37 4.21
CA GLU A 11 33.47 -0.20 3.72
C GLU A 11 33.14 -1.17 2.60
N ASP A 12 33.61 -0.82 1.43
CA ASP A 12 33.91 -1.60 0.22
C ASP A 12 33.10 -2.90 0.04
N SER A 13 32.14 -2.82 -0.88
CA SER A 13 31.59 -4.02 -1.51
C SER A 13 32.72 -4.75 -2.24
N VAL A 14 33.34 -5.71 -1.55
CA VAL A 14 34.27 -6.66 -2.18
C VAL A 14 33.43 -7.46 -3.18
N GLU A 15 33.63 -7.12 -4.45
CA GLU A 15 33.08 -7.88 -5.57
C GLU A 15 33.76 -9.26 -5.55
N ASP A 16 32.98 -10.30 -5.26
CA ASP A 16 33.38 -11.68 -5.48
C ASP A 16 33.23 -11.94 -7.01
N GLU A 17 34.10 -11.33 -7.81
CA GLU A 17 34.08 -11.34 -9.28
C GLU A 17 34.14 -12.75 -9.89
N GLU A 18 34.56 -13.78 -9.13
CA GLU A 18 34.73 -15.14 -9.65
C GLU A 18 33.43 -15.88 -9.89
N GLN A 19 32.24 -15.44 -9.39
CA GLN A 19 30.98 -16.18 -9.54
C GLN A 19 29.74 -15.31 -9.84
N GLY A 20 29.90 -14.00 -10.08
CA GLY A 20 28.74 -13.12 -10.36
C GLY A 20 27.75 -13.03 -9.19
N MET A 21 28.22 -13.21 -7.96
CA MET A 21 27.41 -13.13 -6.74
C MET A 21 27.75 -11.85 -5.98
N PHE A 22 26.72 -11.14 -5.52
CA PHE A 22 26.87 -9.87 -4.79
C PHE A 22 26.48 -10.06 -3.33
N GLU A 23 27.28 -9.49 -2.41
CA GLU A 23 26.99 -9.51 -0.98
C GLU A 23 25.84 -8.58 -0.65
N HIS A 24 24.81 -9.10 0.03
CA HIS A 24 23.63 -8.36 0.46
C HIS A 24 23.63 -8.04 1.95
N PHE A 25 24.17 -8.92 2.77
CA PHE A 25 24.30 -8.74 4.22
C PHE A 25 25.54 -9.48 4.72
N ARG A 26 26.18 -8.86 5.72
CA ARG A 26 27.25 -9.47 6.49
C ARG A 26 26.90 -9.42 7.97
N LEU A 27 26.99 -10.53 8.65
CA LEU A 27 26.83 -10.64 10.09
C LEU A 27 28.10 -11.24 10.67
N ASN A 28 28.74 -10.51 11.56
CA ASN A 28 29.86 -11.02 12.34
C ASN A 28 29.32 -11.63 13.65
N VAL A 29 29.62 -12.87 13.91
CA VAL A 29 29.13 -13.55 15.12
C VAL A 29 29.93 -13.10 16.31
N ASP A 30 29.23 -12.53 17.31
CA ASP A 30 29.84 -11.98 18.52
C ASP A 30 30.66 -12.99 19.28
N VAL A 31 31.75 -12.52 19.93
CA VAL A 31 32.67 -13.37 20.73
C VAL A 31 31.97 -14.05 21.92
N GLY A 32 30.87 -13.50 22.41
CA GLY A 32 30.06 -14.07 23.51
C GLY A 32 28.90 -14.96 23.03
N GLN A 33 28.73 -15.17 21.74
CA GLN A 33 27.61 -15.94 21.20
C GLN A 33 27.76 -17.43 21.51
N THR A 34 26.75 -18.01 22.14
CA THR A 34 26.69 -19.48 22.27
C THR A 34 26.42 -20.14 20.92
N PRO A 35 27.04 -21.32 20.64
CA PRO A 35 26.82 -22.01 19.40
C PRO A 35 25.33 -22.26 19.12
N MET A 36 24.82 -21.76 18.01
CA MET A 36 23.45 -21.99 17.57
C MET A 36 23.37 -22.22 16.05
N ARG A 37 22.25 -22.71 15.58
CA ARG A 37 22.05 -22.97 14.14
C ARG A 37 22.02 -21.66 13.37
N VAL A 38 22.68 -21.62 12.23
CA VAL A 38 22.76 -20.44 11.35
C VAL A 38 21.37 -19.93 10.94
N ASP A 39 20.40 -20.84 10.67
CA ASP A 39 19.04 -20.45 10.30
C ASP A 39 18.28 -19.75 11.43
N LYS A 40 18.58 -20.09 12.68
CA LYS A 40 18.00 -19.44 13.86
C LYS A 40 18.69 -18.10 14.13
N TYR A 41 20.01 -18.08 14.06
CA TYR A 41 20.78 -16.85 14.28
C TYR A 41 20.39 -15.74 13.30
N MET A 42 20.39 -16.04 12.01
CA MET A 42 19.99 -15.07 10.98
C MET A 42 18.56 -14.57 11.16
N ALA A 43 17.61 -15.46 11.51
CA ALA A 43 16.22 -15.08 11.74
C ALA A 43 16.01 -14.18 12.96
N THR A 44 16.95 -14.17 13.92
CA THR A 44 16.89 -13.29 15.09
C THR A 44 17.62 -11.96 14.90
N HIS A 45 18.54 -11.87 13.94
CA HIS A 45 19.36 -10.67 13.68
C HIS A 45 19.00 -9.92 12.41
N LEU A 46 18.10 -10.47 11.58
CA LEU A 46 17.60 -9.81 10.38
C LEU A 46 16.14 -9.41 10.59
N GLU A 47 15.87 -8.12 10.53
CA GLU A 47 14.52 -7.58 10.58
C GLU A 47 13.67 -8.09 9.40
N ASP A 48 12.37 -8.27 9.60
CA ASP A 48 11.39 -8.72 8.61
C ASP A 48 11.71 -10.07 7.91
N THR A 49 12.59 -10.88 8.49
CA THR A 49 12.99 -12.17 7.90
C THR A 49 12.53 -13.34 8.76
N SER A 50 11.68 -14.21 8.19
CA SER A 50 11.25 -15.43 8.87
C SER A 50 12.31 -16.53 8.74
N ARG A 51 12.39 -17.42 9.74
CA ARG A 51 13.28 -18.59 9.70
C ARG A 51 13.08 -19.45 8.43
N HIS A 52 11.85 -19.56 7.94
CA HIS A 52 11.57 -20.27 6.70
C HIS A 52 12.25 -19.62 5.48
N ARG A 53 12.22 -18.29 5.38
CA ARG A 53 12.93 -17.55 4.32
C ARG A 53 14.43 -17.79 4.37
N VAL A 54 15.03 -17.78 5.56
CA VAL A 54 16.45 -18.08 5.75
C VAL A 54 16.76 -19.50 5.28
N GLN A 55 15.94 -20.48 5.64
CA GLN A 55 16.13 -21.87 5.20
C GLN A 55 16.03 -22.03 3.68
N CYS A 56 15.10 -21.34 3.03
CA CYS A 56 15.02 -21.30 1.56
C CYS A 56 16.31 -20.70 0.96
N ALA A 57 16.79 -19.57 1.49
CA ALA A 57 18.01 -18.93 1.02
C ALA A 57 19.25 -19.82 1.20
N ILE A 58 19.34 -20.57 2.31
CA ILE A 58 20.41 -21.56 2.54
C ILE A 58 20.31 -22.69 1.51
N LYS A 59 19.11 -23.21 1.24
CA LYS A 59 18.89 -24.27 0.25
C LYS A 59 19.31 -23.86 -1.16
N GLU A 60 19.06 -22.61 -1.52
CA GLU A 60 19.47 -22.01 -2.81
C GLU A 60 20.96 -21.62 -2.86
N GLY A 61 21.71 -21.83 -1.77
CA GLY A 61 23.15 -21.55 -1.73
C GLY A 61 23.52 -20.07 -1.55
N TYR A 62 22.58 -19.23 -1.14
CA TYR A 62 22.78 -17.78 -0.95
C TYR A 62 23.38 -17.41 0.39
N VAL A 63 23.52 -18.35 1.32
CA VAL A 63 24.15 -18.12 2.63
C VAL A 63 25.51 -18.77 2.69
N ARG A 64 26.53 -17.99 3.02
CA ARG A 64 27.90 -18.46 3.24
C ARG A 64 28.34 -18.21 4.67
N VAL A 65 29.06 -19.14 5.25
CA VAL A 65 29.73 -18.99 6.55
C VAL A 65 31.21 -19.22 6.34
N ASN A 66 32.03 -18.22 6.65
CA ASN A 66 33.47 -18.21 6.37
C ASN A 66 33.77 -18.65 4.93
N ASP A 67 33.05 -18.01 3.97
CA ASP A 67 33.13 -18.18 2.52
C ASP A 67 32.67 -19.54 1.97
N LYS A 68 32.17 -20.43 2.83
CA LYS A 68 31.62 -21.73 2.42
C LYS A 68 30.10 -21.71 2.42
N ILE A 69 29.47 -22.29 1.41
CA ILE A 69 28.00 -22.43 1.34
C ILE A 69 27.51 -23.12 2.61
N ALA A 70 26.61 -22.46 3.33
CA ALA A 70 26.07 -22.96 4.59
C ALA A 70 25.04 -24.08 4.37
N LYS A 71 25.00 -25.02 5.31
CA LYS A 71 23.87 -25.97 5.42
C LYS A 71 22.93 -25.52 6.54
N ALA A 72 21.63 -25.76 6.42
CA ALA A 72 20.63 -25.30 7.38
C ALA A 72 20.85 -25.79 8.83
N ASN A 73 21.54 -26.90 9.00
CA ASN A 73 21.90 -27.45 10.31
C ASN A 73 23.29 -27.04 10.81
N LEU A 74 24.00 -26.18 10.08
CA LEU A 74 25.32 -25.68 10.50
C LEU A 74 25.16 -24.88 11.80
N PHE A 75 26.05 -25.15 12.78
CA PHE A 75 26.16 -24.38 14.00
C PHE A 75 27.26 -23.33 13.81
N ILE A 76 26.89 -22.07 14.03
CA ILE A 76 27.83 -20.96 14.04
C ILE A 76 28.54 -20.86 15.38
N ARG A 77 29.74 -20.29 15.38
CA ARG A 77 30.61 -20.09 16.54
C ARG A 77 31.05 -18.63 16.64
N PRO A 78 31.48 -18.18 17.81
CA PRO A 78 32.07 -16.85 17.96
C PRO A 78 33.17 -16.59 16.90
N GLY A 79 33.11 -15.42 16.26
CA GLY A 79 34.05 -15.02 15.21
C GLY A 79 33.73 -15.54 13.81
N ASP A 80 32.68 -16.36 13.62
CA ASP A 80 32.24 -16.73 12.27
C ASP A 80 31.67 -15.50 11.54
N VAL A 81 31.93 -15.43 10.23
CA VAL A 81 31.36 -14.42 9.34
C VAL A 81 30.29 -15.06 8.47
N ILE A 82 29.06 -14.57 8.61
CA ILE A 82 27.93 -15.02 7.81
C ILE A 82 27.70 -13.99 6.70
N ARG A 83 27.72 -14.43 5.45
CA ARG A 83 27.41 -13.59 4.28
C ARG A 83 26.18 -14.10 3.58
N PHE A 84 25.30 -13.19 3.19
CA PHE A 84 24.17 -13.45 2.33
C PHE A 84 24.48 -12.89 0.95
N VAL A 85 24.61 -13.74 -0.05
CA VAL A 85 25.04 -13.39 -1.41
C VAL A 85 23.97 -13.79 -2.42
N MET A 86 23.75 -12.97 -3.45
CA MET A 86 22.77 -13.24 -4.51
C MET A 86 23.39 -12.96 -5.91
N PRO A 87 22.86 -13.58 -6.97
CA PRO A 87 23.37 -13.38 -8.35
C PRO A 87 22.99 -12.01 -8.95
N TYR A 88 22.57 -11.08 -8.13
CA TYR A 88 22.27 -9.68 -8.51
C TYR A 88 22.73 -8.75 -7.39
N ARG A 89 23.16 -7.56 -7.75
CA ARG A 89 23.54 -6.52 -6.78
C ARG A 89 22.36 -6.24 -5.84
N ARG A 90 22.65 -6.03 -4.55
CA ARG A 90 21.66 -5.44 -3.65
C ARG A 90 21.21 -4.14 -4.33
N ARG A 91 20.04 -4.15 -4.90
CA ARG A 91 19.39 -2.89 -5.22
C ARG A 91 19.09 -2.26 -3.87
N GLY A 92 19.96 -1.36 -3.46
CA GLY A 92 19.59 -0.38 -2.45
C GLY A 92 18.25 0.15 -2.89
N LEU A 93 17.41 0.65 -1.99
CA LEU A 93 16.20 1.39 -2.35
C LEU A 93 16.66 2.72 -3.03
N GLU A 94 17.49 2.64 -4.06
CA GLU A 94 17.81 3.78 -4.89
C GLU A 94 16.54 4.17 -5.62
N ILE A 95 15.90 5.17 -5.08
CA ILE A 95 14.76 5.81 -5.73
C ILE A 95 15.34 6.69 -6.84
N LEU A 96 15.40 6.15 -8.05
CA LEU A 96 15.89 6.91 -9.19
C LEU A 96 14.81 7.93 -9.60
N PRO A 97 15.14 9.23 -9.71
CA PRO A 97 14.24 10.23 -10.27
C PRO A 97 13.85 9.83 -11.71
N GLN A 98 12.55 9.87 -12.02
CA GLN A 98 12.02 9.54 -13.34
C GLN A 98 11.06 10.64 -13.80
N ASP A 99 11.21 11.07 -15.05
CA ASP A 99 10.31 12.05 -15.68
C ASP A 99 8.96 11.38 -16.03
N ILE A 100 8.10 11.27 -15.01
CA ILE A 100 6.75 10.74 -15.11
C ILE A 100 5.78 11.88 -14.86
N PRO A 101 4.83 12.14 -15.77
CA PRO A 101 3.86 13.21 -15.59
C PRO A 101 3.04 13.07 -14.31
N LEU A 102 2.97 14.15 -13.52
CA LEU A 102 2.18 14.24 -12.30
C LEU A 102 0.98 15.16 -12.51
N ASN A 103 -0.19 14.75 -12.05
CA ASN A 103 -1.36 15.63 -11.94
C ASN A 103 -1.31 16.36 -10.60
N ILE A 104 -0.61 17.51 -10.56
CA ILE A 104 -0.47 18.35 -9.37
C ILE A 104 -1.69 19.26 -9.27
N VAL A 105 -2.46 19.11 -8.18
CA VAL A 105 -3.67 19.89 -7.89
C VAL A 105 -3.33 21.19 -7.21
N TYR A 106 -2.28 21.17 -6.38
CA TYR A 106 -1.78 22.34 -5.64
C TYR A 106 -0.31 22.16 -5.31
N GLU A 107 0.43 23.25 -5.29
CA GLU A 107 1.82 23.27 -4.85
C GLU A 107 2.19 24.64 -4.30
N ASP A 108 2.89 24.66 -3.17
CA ASP A 108 3.53 25.85 -2.60
C ASP A 108 4.96 25.52 -2.12
N ASN A 109 5.50 26.31 -1.18
CA ASN A 109 6.84 26.08 -0.63
C ASN A 109 6.89 24.92 0.38
N ASP A 110 5.77 24.59 1.02
CA ASP A 110 5.70 23.64 2.12
C ASP A 110 5.32 22.24 1.64
N PHE A 111 4.33 22.14 0.76
CA PHE A 111 3.82 20.85 0.29
C PHE A 111 3.28 20.91 -1.14
N LEU A 112 3.00 19.77 -1.70
CA LEU A 112 2.17 19.63 -2.90
C LEU A 112 1.06 18.60 -2.68
N VAL A 113 -0.03 18.74 -3.44
CA VAL A 113 -1.13 17.79 -3.49
C VAL A 113 -1.19 17.21 -4.90
N VAL A 114 -1.07 15.89 -5.01
CA VAL A 114 -1.12 15.18 -6.28
C VAL A 114 -2.37 14.33 -6.37
N ASN A 115 -3.00 14.33 -7.54
CA ASN A 115 -4.08 13.40 -7.89
C ASN A 115 -3.45 12.18 -8.57
N LYS A 116 -3.15 11.13 -7.77
CA LYS A 116 -2.50 9.92 -8.26
C LYS A 116 -3.42 9.13 -9.22
N PRO A 117 -2.95 8.74 -10.40
CA PRO A 117 -3.71 7.84 -11.26
C PRO A 117 -3.80 6.44 -10.62
N ALA A 118 -4.82 5.67 -11.01
CA ALA A 118 -4.87 4.24 -10.72
C ALA A 118 -3.73 3.50 -11.45
N GLY A 119 -3.30 2.35 -10.92
CA GLY A 119 -2.20 1.55 -11.46
C GLY A 119 -0.81 2.00 -10.99
N MET A 120 -0.64 3.24 -10.51
CA MET A 120 0.63 3.75 -10.01
C MET A 120 0.84 3.35 -8.54
N VAL A 121 1.97 2.69 -8.26
CA VAL A 121 2.40 2.39 -6.89
C VAL A 121 3.00 3.65 -6.24
N VAL A 122 2.77 3.85 -4.95
CA VAL A 122 3.30 5.02 -4.23
C VAL A 122 4.79 4.87 -3.94
N HIS A 123 5.20 3.74 -3.34
CA HIS A 123 6.59 3.44 -2.99
C HIS A 123 7.11 2.21 -3.74
N PRO A 124 8.40 2.14 -4.08
CA PRO A 124 9.00 0.92 -4.58
C PRO A 124 8.75 -0.28 -3.66
N GLY A 125 8.54 -1.43 -4.25
CA GLY A 125 8.29 -2.67 -3.53
C GLY A 125 8.44 -3.90 -4.44
N HIS A 126 8.15 -5.09 -3.94
CA HIS A 126 8.27 -6.33 -4.70
C HIS A 126 7.54 -6.25 -6.04
N GLY A 127 8.28 -6.37 -7.14
CA GLY A 127 7.77 -6.31 -8.51
C GLY A 127 7.56 -4.90 -9.09
N HIS A 128 7.78 -3.84 -8.29
CA HIS A 128 7.63 -2.44 -8.72
C HIS A 128 8.74 -1.59 -8.11
N PHE A 129 9.93 -1.62 -8.70
CA PHE A 129 11.10 -0.86 -8.23
C PHE A 129 11.18 0.52 -8.89
N GLU A 130 10.53 0.70 -10.03
CA GLU A 130 10.51 1.89 -10.86
C GLU A 130 9.08 2.23 -11.27
N GLY A 131 8.87 3.42 -11.86
CA GLY A 131 7.55 3.86 -12.28
C GLY A 131 6.59 4.20 -11.12
N THR A 132 7.14 4.45 -9.94
CA THR A 132 6.33 4.76 -8.75
C THR A 132 6.14 6.27 -8.57
N LEU A 133 5.17 6.64 -7.75
CA LEU A 133 4.91 8.04 -7.43
C LEU A 133 6.16 8.74 -6.87
N ILE A 134 6.92 8.07 -6.00
CA ILE A 134 8.12 8.67 -5.42
C ILE A 134 9.25 8.85 -6.45
N ASN A 135 9.34 8.03 -7.50
CA ASN A 135 10.28 8.27 -8.60
C ASN A 135 9.92 9.56 -9.35
N ALA A 136 8.62 9.76 -9.65
CA ALA A 136 8.11 10.95 -10.30
C ALA A 136 8.30 12.22 -9.44
N LEU A 137 7.97 12.12 -8.13
CA LEU A 137 8.15 13.22 -7.18
C LEU A 137 9.63 13.60 -7.01
N SER A 138 10.54 12.61 -6.95
CA SER A 138 11.98 12.86 -6.87
C SER A 138 12.49 13.64 -8.09
N PHE A 139 11.97 13.36 -9.27
CA PHE A 139 12.29 14.12 -10.48
C PHE A 139 11.72 15.55 -10.40
N HIS A 140 10.43 15.68 -10.09
CA HIS A 140 9.73 16.96 -10.01
C HIS A 140 10.37 17.92 -8.99
N LEU A 141 10.74 17.40 -7.82
CA LEU A 141 11.35 18.18 -6.73
C LEU A 141 12.88 18.38 -6.89
N GLY A 142 13.49 17.81 -7.93
CA GLY A 142 14.92 17.93 -8.18
C GLY A 142 15.79 17.28 -7.09
N ILE A 143 15.29 16.25 -6.42
CA ILE A 143 16.03 15.55 -5.36
C ILE A 143 17.19 14.79 -6.01
N SER A 144 18.43 15.05 -5.54
CA SER A 144 19.64 14.51 -6.09
C SER A 144 19.71 12.97 -5.99
N GLN A 145 20.58 12.34 -6.79
CA GLN A 145 20.87 10.91 -6.71
C GLN A 145 21.95 10.67 -5.65
N GLY A 146 21.84 9.60 -4.91
CA GLY A 146 22.84 9.19 -3.91
C GLY A 146 22.21 8.53 -2.67
N PRO A 147 23.03 7.85 -1.86
CA PRO A 147 22.55 7.19 -0.65
C PRO A 147 21.98 8.19 0.39
N GLU A 148 22.58 9.38 0.53
CA GLU A 148 22.11 10.43 1.42
C GLU A 148 20.74 10.99 1.01
N ALA A 149 20.43 11.03 -0.28
CA ALA A 149 19.14 11.46 -0.80
C ALA A 149 18.04 10.39 -0.70
N ALA A 150 18.35 9.16 -0.28
CA ALA A 150 17.35 8.11 -0.11
C ALA A 150 16.44 8.41 1.09
N ASP A 151 17.00 8.91 2.19
CA ASP A 151 16.24 9.29 3.39
C ASP A 151 15.38 10.51 3.13
N GLU A 152 15.90 11.53 2.43
CA GLU A 152 15.13 12.70 2.00
C GLU A 152 13.91 12.30 1.15
N ARG A 153 14.08 11.36 0.19
CA ARG A 153 12.99 10.90 -0.66
C ARG A 153 11.94 10.11 0.10
N MET A 154 12.35 9.32 1.08
CA MET A 154 11.41 8.55 1.92
C MET A 154 10.59 9.49 2.82
N GLY A 155 11.19 10.59 3.28
CA GLY A 155 10.57 11.57 4.17
C GLY A 155 9.45 12.41 3.57
N ILE A 156 9.41 12.61 2.25
CA ILE A 156 8.39 13.47 1.61
C ILE A 156 6.97 12.88 1.64
N LEU A 157 6.83 11.57 1.79
CA LEU A 157 5.53 10.90 1.80
C LEU A 157 5.06 10.59 3.21
N VAL A 158 4.02 11.25 3.65
CA VAL A 158 3.40 11.10 4.98
C VAL A 158 2.25 10.10 5.01
N HIS A 159 1.72 9.70 3.87
CA HIS A 159 0.68 8.67 3.73
C HIS A 159 0.71 8.02 2.35
N ARG A 160 -0.13 7.01 2.18
CA ARG A 160 -0.26 6.26 0.92
C ARG A 160 -1.68 5.84 0.64
N ILE A 161 -1.99 5.60 -0.64
CA ILE A 161 -3.16 4.88 -1.11
C ILE A 161 -2.72 3.66 -1.93
N ASP A 162 -3.62 2.70 -2.15
CA ASP A 162 -3.30 1.46 -2.88
C ASP A 162 -2.92 1.75 -4.34
N LYS A 163 -2.21 0.81 -4.98
CA LYS A 163 -1.80 0.90 -6.39
C LYS A 163 -2.95 1.31 -7.30
N ASP A 164 -4.06 0.58 -7.22
CA ASP A 164 -5.20 0.77 -8.11
C ASP A 164 -6.28 1.70 -7.55
N THR A 165 -6.03 2.33 -6.40
CA THR A 165 -6.82 3.45 -5.88
C THR A 165 -6.29 4.75 -6.49
N SER A 166 -7.15 5.53 -7.11
CA SER A 166 -6.85 6.86 -7.62
C SER A 166 -7.14 7.94 -6.58
N GLY A 167 -6.64 9.16 -6.78
CA GLY A 167 -7.04 10.32 -6.01
C GLY A 167 -5.94 11.02 -5.23
N LEU A 168 -6.35 11.88 -4.30
CA LEU A 168 -5.50 12.87 -3.66
C LEU A 168 -4.53 12.29 -2.63
N LEU A 169 -3.27 12.74 -2.74
CA LEU A 169 -2.23 12.58 -1.73
C LEU A 169 -1.55 13.93 -1.48
N VAL A 170 -1.19 14.18 -0.21
CA VAL A 170 -0.29 15.29 0.17
C VAL A 170 1.15 14.78 0.31
N VAL A 171 2.07 15.60 -0.14
CA VAL A 171 3.51 15.33 -0.16
C VAL A 171 4.22 16.53 0.46
N ALA A 172 5.03 16.31 1.48
CA ALA A 172 5.84 17.36 2.11
C ALA A 172 7.03 17.72 1.21
N LYS A 173 7.46 18.98 1.25
CA LYS A 173 8.63 19.47 0.50
C LYS A 173 9.83 19.74 1.40
N ASN A 174 9.63 19.72 2.72
CA ASN A 174 10.67 19.92 3.74
C ASN A 174 10.32 19.13 5.01
N ASP A 175 11.30 18.94 5.88
CA ASP A 175 11.20 18.12 7.10
C ASP A 175 10.18 18.69 8.10
N GLU A 176 10.10 20.02 8.26
CA GLU A 176 9.16 20.65 9.19
C GLU A 176 7.71 20.34 8.78
N THR A 177 7.42 20.49 7.50
CA THR A 177 6.11 20.15 6.93
C THR A 177 5.82 18.67 7.06
N GLN A 178 6.81 17.81 6.83
CA GLN A 178 6.67 16.36 6.98
C GLN A 178 6.30 16.00 8.41
N LEU A 179 7.00 16.53 9.41
CA LEU A 179 6.73 16.27 10.82
C LEU A 179 5.33 16.76 11.22
N ASP A 180 4.93 17.95 10.78
CA ASP A 180 3.61 18.49 11.09
C ASP A 180 2.48 17.67 10.46
N LEU A 181 2.59 17.35 9.17
CA LEU A 181 1.61 16.48 8.48
C LEU A 181 1.56 15.07 9.09
N ALA A 182 2.72 14.49 9.42
CA ALA A 182 2.77 13.19 10.07
C ALA A 182 2.06 13.22 11.43
N ARG A 183 2.23 14.28 12.22
CA ARG A 183 1.50 14.52 13.47
C ARG A 183 0.00 14.58 13.23
N GLN A 184 -0.47 15.38 12.23
CA GLN A 184 -1.89 15.50 11.91
C GLN A 184 -2.49 14.14 11.48
N PHE A 185 -1.74 13.29 10.75
CA PHE A 185 -2.16 11.92 10.45
C PHE A 185 -2.23 11.05 11.70
N PHE A 186 -1.27 11.18 12.60
CA PHE A 186 -1.24 10.43 13.86
C PHE A 186 -2.39 10.81 14.81
N GLU A 187 -2.69 12.10 14.90
CA GLU A 187 -3.79 12.66 15.70
C GLU A 187 -5.18 12.49 15.04
N HIS A 188 -5.20 11.90 13.82
CA HIS A 188 -6.44 11.71 13.04
C HIS A 188 -7.20 13.01 12.75
N SER A 189 -6.53 14.16 12.71
CA SER A 189 -7.12 15.46 12.41
C SER A 189 -7.29 15.73 10.91
N ILE A 190 -6.65 14.92 10.04
CA ILE A 190 -6.76 15.02 8.59
C ILE A 190 -8.08 14.42 8.10
N GLU A 191 -8.86 15.18 7.38
CA GLU A 191 -10.08 14.72 6.74
C GLU A 191 -9.78 14.04 5.41
N ARG A 192 -10.20 12.77 5.27
CA ARG A 192 -10.04 11.97 4.04
C ARG A 192 -11.37 11.36 3.67
N ARG A 193 -11.89 11.75 2.49
CA ARG A 193 -13.12 11.17 1.95
C ARG A 193 -12.82 10.47 0.63
N TYR A 194 -13.40 9.30 0.50
CA TYR A 194 -13.27 8.45 -0.67
C TYR A 194 -14.65 8.22 -1.26
N VAL A 195 -14.73 8.07 -2.58
CA VAL A 195 -15.92 7.54 -3.24
C VAL A 195 -15.63 6.10 -3.66
N ALA A 196 -16.53 5.21 -3.30
CA ALA A 196 -16.47 3.81 -3.66
C ALA A 196 -17.78 3.35 -4.30
N VAL A 197 -17.70 2.39 -5.23
CA VAL A 197 -18.86 1.63 -5.70
C VAL A 197 -18.76 0.24 -5.11
N VAL A 198 -19.82 -0.21 -4.45
CA VAL A 198 -19.86 -1.49 -3.72
C VAL A 198 -20.99 -2.37 -4.22
N TRP A 199 -20.81 -3.68 -4.12
CA TRP A 199 -21.86 -4.65 -4.42
C TRP A 199 -22.97 -4.64 -3.38
N GLY A 200 -24.20 -4.77 -3.85
CA GLY A 200 -25.40 -4.87 -3.04
C GLY A 200 -26.09 -3.51 -2.81
N ASN A 201 -27.30 -3.59 -2.31
CA ASN A 201 -28.10 -2.44 -1.93
C ASN A 201 -27.98 -2.21 -0.42
N ILE A 202 -27.16 -1.25 -0.02
CA ILE A 202 -27.03 -0.87 1.40
C ILE A 202 -28.33 -0.18 1.80
N LYS A 203 -29.00 -0.68 2.85
CA LYS A 203 -30.32 -0.17 3.29
C LYS A 203 -30.22 1.13 4.05
N GLU A 204 -29.25 1.20 4.95
CA GLU A 204 -29.00 2.37 5.81
C GLU A 204 -28.32 3.47 5.00
N ASP A 205 -28.78 4.72 5.16
CA ASP A 205 -28.22 5.87 4.43
C ASP A 205 -26.80 6.22 4.87
N GLU A 206 -26.46 5.91 6.11
CA GLU A 206 -25.14 6.10 6.68
C GLU A 206 -24.85 5.06 7.75
N GLY A 207 -23.57 4.84 8.05
CA GLY A 207 -23.16 3.92 9.10
C GLY A 207 -21.69 4.01 9.42
N THR A 208 -21.30 3.29 10.47
CA THR A 208 -19.91 3.20 10.94
C THR A 208 -19.48 1.74 11.01
N ILE A 209 -18.34 1.44 10.41
CA ILE A 209 -17.72 0.12 10.46
C ILE A 209 -16.49 0.21 11.35
N THR A 210 -16.47 -0.57 12.41
CA THR A 210 -15.38 -0.61 13.39
C THR A 210 -14.85 -2.03 13.51
N GLY A 211 -13.55 -2.19 13.70
CA GLY A 211 -12.91 -3.47 13.97
C GLY A 211 -11.39 -3.40 13.82
N ASN A 212 -10.70 -4.44 14.24
CA ASN A 212 -9.25 -4.52 14.15
C ASN A 212 -8.82 -5.13 12.80
N ILE A 213 -8.14 -4.36 11.96
CA ILE A 213 -7.65 -4.85 10.68
C ILE A 213 -6.25 -5.46 10.85
N GLY A 214 -6.10 -6.72 10.47
CA GLY A 214 -4.84 -7.45 10.48
C GLY A 214 -4.71 -8.38 9.28
N ARG A 215 -3.50 -8.93 9.08
CA ARG A 215 -3.26 -9.88 7.97
C ARG A 215 -4.10 -11.13 8.14
N ASP A 216 -4.61 -11.64 7.02
CA ASP A 216 -5.27 -12.96 7.00
C ASP A 216 -4.20 -14.04 7.13
N PRO A 217 -4.31 -14.97 8.11
CA PRO A 217 -3.34 -16.05 8.29
C PRO A 217 -3.33 -17.05 7.11
N ASN A 218 -4.43 -17.13 6.37
CA ASN A 218 -4.58 -18.05 5.23
C ASN A 218 -4.10 -17.45 3.90
N ASP A 219 -4.10 -16.11 3.81
CA ASP A 219 -3.64 -15.38 2.61
C ASP A 219 -2.84 -14.15 3.02
N ARG A 220 -1.53 -14.20 2.88
CA ARG A 220 -0.61 -13.12 3.27
C ARG A 220 -0.83 -11.80 2.49
N LEU A 221 -1.50 -11.84 1.37
CA LEU A 221 -1.80 -10.67 0.56
C LEU A 221 -3.12 -9.99 0.96
N ARG A 222 -3.93 -10.66 1.80
CA ARG A 222 -5.22 -10.16 2.29
C ARG A 222 -5.13 -9.70 3.73
N PHE A 223 -6.04 -8.80 4.05
CA PHE A 223 -6.34 -8.35 5.40
C PHE A 223 -7.77 -8.73 5.73
N LYS A 224 -8.08 -8.86 7.02
CA LYS A 224 -9.45 -9.09 7.49
C LYS A 224 -9.69 -8.36 8.81
N VAL A 225 -10.96 -8.22 9.15
CA VAL A 225 -11.38 -7.70 10.44
C VAL A 225 -11.30 -8.82 11.49
N TYR A 226 -10.72 -8.48 12.63
CA TYR A 226 -10.69 -9.29 13.84
C TYR A 226 -11.53 -8.64 14.91
N ALA A 227 -12.15 -9.45 15.77
CA ALA A 227 -12.80 -8.97 16.98
C ALA A 227 -11.76 -8.43 17.98
N ASP A 228 -12.20 -7.53 18.86
CA ASP A 228 -11.28 -6.89 19.83
C ASP A 228 -10.66 -7.93 20.78
N GLU A 229 -11.41 -8.97 21.14
CA GLU A 229 -10.99 -10.06 22.01
C GLU A 229 -9.87 -10.93 21.40
N ASP A 230 -9.72 -10.94 20.09
CA ASP A 230 -8.68 -11.73 19.41
C ASP A 230 -7.27 -11.19 19.65
N GLY A 231 -7.11 -9.95 20.09
CA GLY A 231 -5.82 -9.29 20.29
C GLY A 231 -4.98 -9.16 19.01
N ARG A 232 -5.61 -9.28 17.83
CA ARG A 232 -4.96 -9.21 16.51
C ARG A 232 -5.42 -8.00 15.74
N GLY A 233 -4.53 -7.52 14.87
CA GLY A 233 -4.82 -6.37 14.02
C GLY A 233 -4.65 -5.04 14.74
N LYS A 234 -5.01 -3.97 14.05
CA LYS A 234 -4.96 -2.60 14.55
C LYS A 234 -6.33 -1.98 14.39
N HIS A 235 -6.79 -1.27 15.41
CA HIS A 235 -8.07 -0.58 15.39
C HIS A 235 -8.26 0.28 14.16
N ALA A 236 -9.45 0.18 13.56
CA ALA A 236 -9.83 0.89 12.35
C ALA A 236 -11.30 1.32 12.42
N VAL A 237 -11.57 2.54 11.93
CA VAL A 237 -12.92 3.12 11.86
C VAL A 237 -13.14 3.74 10.50
N THR A 238 -14.23 3.34 9.83
CA THR A 238 -14.70 3.89 8.55
C THR A 238 -16.17 4.28 8.68
N HIS A 239 -16.47 5.55 8.47
CA HIS A 239 -17.85 6.02 8.31
C HIS A 239 -18.20 5.95 6.83
N TYR A 240 -19.42 5.52 6.51
CA TYR A 240 -19.93 5.58 5.14
C TYR A 240 -21.25 6.35 5.09
N LYS A 241 -21.48 7.00 3.95
CA LYS A 241 -22.72 7.63 3.57
C LYS A 241 -23.09 7.20 2.15
N VAL A 242 -24.32 6.74 1.98
CA VAL A 242 -24.83 6.37 0.65
C VAL A 242 -25.05 7.63 -0.18
N LEU A 243 -24.52 7.64 -1.38
CA LEU A 243 -24.70 8.71 -2.36
C LEU A 243 -25.79 8.35 -3.38
N GLU A 244 -25.77 7.11 -3.88
CA GLU A 244 -26.73 6.65 -4.91
C GLU A 244 -26.89 5.12 -4.84
N ARG A 245 -28.10 4.63 -5.09
CA ARG A 245 -28.44 3.19 -5.10
C ARG A 245 -28.93 2.75 -6.46
N PHE A 246 -28.40 1.62 -6.94
CA PHE A 246 -28.78 0.99 -8.22
C PHE A 246 -29.38 -0.43 -8.02
N GLY A 247 -29.89 -0.74 -6.84
CA GLY A 247 -30.44 -2.05 -6.51
C GLY A 247 -29.38 -3.14 -6.30
N TYR A 248 -28.48 -3.34 -7.24
CA TYR A 248 -27.42 -4.36 -7.19
C TYR A 248 -26.05 -3.81 -6.78
N VAL A 249 -25.85 -2.52 -6.89
CA VAL A 249 -24.66 -1.81 -6.42
C VAL A 249 -25.07 -0.49 -5.76
N THR A 250 -24.19 0.03 -4.90
CA THR A 250 -24.39 1.29 -4.18
C THR A 250 -23.13 2.13 -4.32
N VAL A 251 -23.28 3.42 -4.60
CA VAL A 251 -22.20 4.42 -4.52
C VAL A 251 -22.20 4.98 -3.11
N VAL A 252 -21.05 4.93 -2.47
CA VAL A 252 -20.87 5.42 -1.10
C VAL A 252 -19.69 6.40 -0.99
N GLU A 253 -19.85 7.40 -0.14
CA GLU A 253 -18.74 8.16 0.40
C GLU A 253 -18.23 7.47 1.66
N CYS A 254 -16.92 7.28 1.77
CA CYS A 254 -16.27 6.73 2.97
C CYS A 254 -15.37 7.79 3.60
N LYS A 255 -15.62 8.16 4.86
CA LYS A 255 -14.76 9.02 5.67
C LYS A 255 -13.94 8.17 6.62
N LEU A 256 -12.62 8.38 6.62
CA LEU A 256 -11.67 7.61 7.43
C LEU A 256 -11.26 8.36 8.69
N GLU A 257 -11.38 7.73 9.87
CA GLU A 257 -10.65 8.15 11.07
C GLU A 257 -9.22 7.59 11.05
N THR A 258 -9.07 6.33 10.70
CA THR A 258 -7.78 5.62 10.65
C THR A 258 -7.37 5.33 9.20
N GLY A 259 -6.09 4.96 8.98
CA GLY A 259 -5.56 4.66 7.65
C GLY A 259 -4.84 3.31 7.59
N ARG A 260 -5.55 2.19 7.81
CA ARG A 260 -4.96 0.85 7.72
C ARG A 260 -4.88 0.37 6.27
N THR A 261 -3.95 -0.52 5.99
CA THR A 261 -3.81 -1.12 4.65
C THR A 261 -5.12 -1.73 4.19
N HIS A 262 -5.59 -1.37 3.00
CA HIS A 262 -6.84 -1.82 2.37
C HIS A 262 -8.11 -1.54 3.22
N GLN A 263 -8.09 -0.57 4.14
CA GLN A 263 -9.12 -0.41 5.16
C GLN A 263 -10.55 -0.38 4.60
N ILE A 264 -10.86 0.51 3.65
CA ILE A 264 -12.20 0.60 3.04
C ILE A 264 -12.58 -0.72 2.38
N ARG A 265 -11.67 -1.34 1.65
CA ARG A 265 -11.87 -2.60 0.93
C ARG A 265 -12.21 -3.75 1.90
N VAL A 266 -11.46 -3.83 2.99
CA VAL A 266 -11.67 -4.84 4.05
C VAL A 266 -12.98 -4.58 4.79
N HIS A 267 -13.25 -3.35 5.21
CA HIS A 267 -14.45 -2.99 5.96
C HIS A 267 -15.73 -3.22 5.15
N MET A 268 -15.76 -2.76 3.90
CA MET A 268 -16.93 -2.95 3.04
C MET A 268 -17.15 -4.43 2.71
N SER A 269 -16.08 -5.19 2.48
CA SER A 269 -16.19 -6.65 2.30
C SER A 269 -16.67 -7.35 3.57
N HIS A 270 -16.24 -6.90 4.75
CA HIS A 270 -16.65 -7.45 6.05
C HIS A 270 -18.16 -7.34 6.29
N ILE A 271 -18.77 -6.21 5.92
CA ILE A 271 -20.23 -6.02 6.03
C ILE A 271 -21.02 -6.60 4.85
N GLY A 272 -20.37 -7.39 3.96
CA GLY A 272 -21.03 -8.08 2.85
C GLY A 272 -21.19 -7.25 1.56
N HIS A 273 -20.55 -6.08 1.50
CA HIS A 273 -20.59 -5.15 0.37
C HIS A 273 -19.20 -4.91 -0.23
N PRO A 274 -18.49 -5.94 -0.78
CA PRO A 274 -17.16 -5.73 -1.35
C PRO A 274 -17.19 -4.68 -2.45
N LEU A 275 -16.08 -3.96 -2.64
CA LEU A 275 -15.96 -2.97 -3.71
C LEU A 275 -16.15 -3.63 -5.08
N PHE A 276 -16.82 -2.93 -5.97
CA PHE A 276 -17.03 -3.37 -7.33
C PHE A 276 -15.67 -3.55 -8.04
N ASN A 277 -15.51 -4.71 -8.68
CA ASN A 277 -14.28 -5.15 -9.35
C ASN A 277 -13.02 -5.22 -8.45
N ASP A 278 -13.20 -5.45 -7.15
CA ASP A 278 -12.08 -5.75 -6.24
C ASP A 278 -11.72 -7.23 -6.29
N GLU A 279 -10.72 -7.58 -7.09
CA GLU A 279 -10.27 -8.96 -7.27
C GLU A 279 -9.87 -9.61 -5.94
N ARG A 280 -9.19 -8.86 -5.07
CA ARG A 280 -8.64 -9.39 -3.81
C ARG A 280 -9.71 -9.66 -2.75
N TYR A 281 -10.76 -8.86 -2.70
CA TYR A 281 -11.82 -8.97 -1.70
C TYR A 281 -13.14 -9.47 -2.28
N GLY A 282 -13.08 -10.10 -3.47
CA GLY A 282 -14.19 -10.83 -4.05
C GLY A 282 -15.25 -9.96 -4.74
N GLY A 283 -14.86 -8.77 -5.20
CA GLY A 283 -15.75 -7.87 -5.95
C GLY A 283 -15.68 -8.04 -7.46
N SER A 284 -14.77 -8.85 -7.98
CA SER A 284 -14.60 -9.15 -9.42
C SER A 284 -15.53 -10.26 -9.94
N GLU A 285 -16.41 -10.76 -9.08
CA GLU A 285 -17.44 -11.72 -9.43
C GLU A 285 -18.83 -11.10 -9.28
N ILE A 286 -19.82 -11.62 -10.02
CA ILE A 286 -21.21 -11.20 -9.89
C ILE A 286 -21.73 -11.61 -8.51
N ARG A 287 -21.94 -10.63 -7.63
CA ARG A 287 -22.41 -10.85 -6.26
C ARG A 287 -23.93 -10.71 -6.10
N LYS A 288 -24.55 -9.90 -6.94
CA LYS A 288 -25.98 -9.61 -6.90
C LYS A 288 -26.53 -9.53 -8.32
N GLY A 289 -27.83 -9.78 -8.45
CA GLY A 289 -28.54 -9.73 -9.72
C GLY A 289 -28.88 -11.12 -10.27
N THR A 290 -29.12 -11.18 -11.57
CA THR A 290 -29.60 -12.38 -12.25
C THR A 290 -28.45 -13.14 -12.92
N ILE A 291 -28.69 -14.42 -13.24
CA ILE A 291 -27.72 -15.29 -13.94
C ILE A 291 -27.89 -15.22 -15.47
N TYR A 292 -28.82 -14.42 -15.98
CA TYR A 292 -29.11 -14.35 -17.43
C TYR A 292 -27.92 -13.75 -18.21
N ALA A 293 -27.79 -14.19 -19.45
CA ALA A 293 -26.66 -13.81 -20.32
C ALA A 293 -26.53 -12.30 -20.52
N LYS A 294 -27.66 -11.59 -20.70
CA LYS A 294 -27.69 -10.12 -20.87
C LYS A 294 -27.09 -9.40 -19.64
N TYR A 295 -27.48 -9.82 -18.42
CA TYR A 295 -26.98 -9.23 -17.20
C TYR A 295 -25.48 -9.53 -17.01
N ARG A 296 -25.04 -10.77 -17.28
CA ARG A 296 -23.60 -11.10 -17.25
C ARG A 296 -22.78 -10.24 -18.21
N GLN A 297 -23.29 -10.06 -19.42
CA GLN A 297 -22.62 -9.18 -20.41
C GLN A 297 -22.59 -7.72 -19.93
N PHE A 298 -23.67 -7.24 -19.33
CA PHE A 298 -23.73 -5.92 -18.73
C PHE A 298 -22.66 -5.73 -17.66
N ILE A 299 -22.54 -6.68 -16.73
CA ILE A 299 -21.50 -6.63 -15.67
C ILE A 299 -20.10 -6.72 -16.26
N GLN A 300 -19.87 -7.60 -17.23
CA GLN A 300 -18.57 -7.69 -17.91
C GLN A 300 -18.17 -6.35 -18.52
N ASN A 301 -19.09 -5.69 -19.21
CA ASN A 301 -18.84 -4.37 -19.77
C ASN A 301 -18.57 -3.30 -18.67
N CYS A 302 -19.20 -3.43 -17.48
CA CYS A 302 -18.89 -2.55 -16.34
C CYS A 302 -17.49 -2.82 -15.78
N PHE A 303 -17.06 -4.08 -15.71
CA PHE A 303 -15.70 -4.45 -15.29
C PHE A 303 -14.64 -3.94 -16.28
N GLU A 304 -14.93 -3.95 -17.58
CA GLU A 304 -14.04 -3.40 -18.62
C GLU A 304 -13.91 -1.87 -18.53
N LEU A 305 -14.99 -1.17 -18.17
CA LEU A 305 -14.97 0.29 -17.97
C LEU A 305 -14.12 0.68 -16.75
N CYS A 306 -14.24 -0.07 -15.64
CA CYS A 306 -13.47 0.16 -14.43
C CYS A 306 -12.72 -1.14 -14.05
N PRO A 307 -11.53 -1.42 -14.67
CA PRO A 307 -10.81 -2.70 -14.53
C PRO A 307 -10.00 -2.79 -13.23
N ARG A 308 -10.55 -2.27 -12.13
CA ARG A 308 -9.92 -2.19 -10.82
C ARG A 308 -10.97 -2.03 -9.73
N GLN A 309 -10.57 -2.14 -8.46
CA GLN A 309 -11.48 -1.75 -7.38
C GLN A 309 -11.97 -0.32 -7.60
N ALA A 310 -13.28 -0.14 -7.62
CA ALA A 310 -13.91 1.16 -7.80
C ALA A 310 -13.79 2.01 -6.53
N LEU A 311 -12.59 2.60 -6.34
CA LEU A 311 -12.21 3.42 -5.19
C LEU A 311 -11.38 4.62 -5.61
N HIS A 312 -11.76 5.80 -5.10
CA HIS A 312 -11.12 7.07 -5.39
C HIS A 312 -11.03 7.95 -4.15
N ALA A 313 -9.82 8.40 -3.81
CA ALA A 313 -9.55 9.36 -2.73
C ALA A 313 -9.95 10.78 -3.19
N LYS A 314 -11.23 11.13 -2.95
CA LYS A 314 -11.86 12.32 -3.52
C LYS A 314 -11.48 13.60 -2.82
N THR A 315 -11.54 13.63 -1.49
CA THR A 315 -11.34 14.85 -0.70
C THR A 315 -10.23 14.64 0.32
N LEU A 316 -9.39 15.65 0.44
CA LEU A 316 -8.30 15.72 1.42
C LEU A 316 -8.28 17.09 2.08
N GLY A 317 -8.46 17.14 3.41
CA GLY A 317 -8.47 18.37 4.19
C GLY A 317 -7.54 18.27 5.40
N PHE A 318 -6.78 19.32 5.66
CA PHE A 318 -5.83 19.40 6.77
C PHE A 318 -5.50 20.85 7.13
N VAL A 319 -4.82 21.04 8.26
CA VAL A 319 -4.29 22.35 8.63
C VAL A 319 -2.98 22.58 7.88
N HIS A 320 -2.89 23.66 7.14
CA HIS A 320 -1.69 24.04 6.39
C HIS A 320 -0.51 24.28 7.34
N PRO A 321 0.59 23.54 7.24
CA PRO A 321 1.70 23.60 8.19
C PRO A 321 2.28 25.00 8.37
N GLY A 322 2.52 25.72 7.27
CA GLY A 322 3.14 27.06 7.33
C GLY A 322 2.19 28.18 7.77
N THR A 323 0.87 28.08 7.53
CA THR A 323 -0.08 29.18 7.82
C THR A 323 -1.03 28.91 9.00
N GLY A 324 -1.13 27.67 9.46
CA GLY A 324 -2.07 27.24 10.50
C GLY A 324 -3.55 27.29 10.09
N LYS A 325 -3.87 27.53 8.82
CA LYS A 325 -5.24 27.61 8.33
C LYS A 325 -5.72 26.25 7.81
N TRP A 326 -7.00 25.95 8.04
CA TRP A 326 -7.63 24.81 7.42
C TRP A 326 -7.74 24.98 5.91
N ILE A 327 -7.34 23.97 5.17
CA ILE A 327 -7.45 23.90 3.72
C ILE A 327 -8.04 22.56 3.31
N GLN A 328 -8.74 22.52 2.18
CA GLN A 328 -9.36 21.31 1.66
C GLN A 328 -9.24 21.29 0.15
N PHE A 329 -8.91 20.12 -0.38
CA PHE A 329 -8.82 19.82 -1.80
C PHE A 329 -9.87 18.78 -2.17
N ASP A 330 -10.41 18.92 -3.36
CA ASP A 330 -11.37 17.97 -3.94
C ASP A 330 -10.95 17.62 -5.36
N SER A 331 -11.12 16.36 -5.75
CA SER A 331 -10.84 15.89 -7.11
C SER A 331 -12.10 15.35 -7.76
N GLN A 332 -12.15 15.41 -9.08
CA GLN A 332 -13.24 14.77 -9.82
C GLN A 332 -13.11 13.26 -9.78
N ILE A 333 -14.24 12.55 -9.71
CA ILE A 333 -14.26 11.10 -9.87
C ILE A 333 -13.70 10.77 -11.25
N PRO A 334 -12.74 9.86 -11.37
CA PRO A 334 -12.09 9.57 -12.65
C PRO A 334 -13.05 8.94 -13.65
N GLU A 335 -12.74 9.11 -14.92
CA GLU A 335 -13.61 8.75 -16.06
C GLU A 335 -14.03 7.27 -16.05
N ASP A 336 -13.12 6.35 -15.69
CA ASP A 336 -13.41 4.93 -15.59
C ASP A 336 -14.54 4.63 -14.59
N MET A 337 -14.51 5.27 -13.42
CA MET A 337 -15.56 5.14 -12.40
C MET A 337 -16.84 5.87 -12.81
N THR A 338 -16.73 7.08 -13.39
CA THR A 338 -17.89 7.86 -13.82
C THR A 338 -18.65 7.13 -14.93
N ALA A 339 -17.96 6.65 -15.96
CA ALA A 339 -18.57 5.89 -17.06
C ALA A 339 -19.28 4.62 -16.55
N MET A 340 -18.69 3.92 -15.60
CA MET A 340 -19.29 2.73 -14.99
C MET A 340 -20.53 3.09 -14.15
N ILE A 341 -20.50 4.17 -13.34
CA ILE A 341 -21.63 4.67 -12.57
C ILE A 341 -22.77 5.08 -13.50
N ASP A 342 -22.50 5.83 -14.57
CA ASP A 342 -23.50 6.25 -15.55
C ASP A 342 -24.13 5.05 -16.26
N LYS A 343 -23.35 4.02 -16.55
CA LYS A 343 -23.88 2.77 -17.13
C LYS A 343 -24.86 2.08 -16.17
N TRP A 344 -24.58 2.05 -14.87
CA TRP A 344 -25.52 1.56 -13.85
C TRP A 344 -26.77 2.42 -13.74
N ARG A 345 -26.63 3.73 -13.75
CA ARG A 345 -27.75 4.69 -13.73
C ARG A 345 -28.71 4.48 -14.89
N ASN A 346 -28.17 4.31 -16.10
CA ASN A 346 -28.94 4.01 -17.29
C ASN A 346 -29.63 2.64 -17.22
N TYR A 347 -28.98 1.62 -16.64
CA TYR A 347 -29.56 0.30 -16.46
C TYR A 347 -30.80 0.33 -15.56
N VAL A 348 -30.74 1.02 -14.43
CA VAL A 348 -31.87 1.14 -13.49
C VAL A 348 -33.02 1.91 -14.10
N ASN A 349 -32.75 3.00 -14.81
CA ASN A 349 -33.78 3.78 -15.50
C ASN A 349 -34.50 2.95 -16.58
N PHE A 350 -33.80 2.08 -17.30
CA PHE A 350 -34.37 1.21 -18.31
C PHE A 350 -35.28 0.12 -17.69
N VAL A 351 -34.81 -0.53 -16.62
CA VAL A 351 -35.60 -1.58 -15.93
C VAL A 351 -36.83 -0.99 -15.23
N GLY A 352 -36.72 0.21 -14.64
CA GLY A 352 -37.85 0.89 -13.99
C GLY A 352 -38.96 1.29 -14.96
N THR A 353 -38.63 1.60 -16.22
CA THR A 353 -39.66 1.91 -17.25
C THR A 353 -40.39 0.67 -17.78
N GLU A 354 -39.80 -0.54 -17.68
CA GLU A 354 -40.51 -1.78 -18.07
C GLU A 354 -41.48 -2.25 -16.97
N GLU A 355 -41.26 -1.89 -15.70
CA GLU A 355 -42.21 -2.23 -14.57
C GLU A 355 -43.39 -1.26 -14.48
N ASP A 356 -43.28 -0.04 -15.01
CA ASP A 356 -44.39 0.95 -15.03
C ASP A 356 -45.34 0.76 -16.23
N ASP A 357 -44.99 -0.07 -17.22
CA ASP A 357 -45.80 -0.35 -18.42
C ASP A 357 -46.54 -1.70 -18.33
N GLU A 358 -46.45 -2.47 -17.24
CA GLU A 358 -47.28 -3.67 -16.92
C GLU A 358 -48.37 -3.36 -15.86
#